data_ce7eb3d2ffb4c84096377bef0688f2bc
#
_entry.id   ce7eb3d2ffb4c84096377bef0688f2bc
#
_cell.length_a   1.000
_cell.length_b   1.000
_cell.length_c   1.000
_cell.angle_alpha   90.00
_cell.angle_beta   90.00
_cell.angle_gamma   90.00
#
_symmetry.space_group_name_H-M   'P 1'
#
loop_
_entity.id
_entity.type
_entity.pdbx_description
1 polymer ?
#
loop_
_entity_poly.entity_id
_entity_poly.type
_entity_poly.pdbx_seq_one_letter_code
_entity_poly.pdbx_strand_id
1 'polypeptide(L)'
;MIKSLSILSRRKNLSHEEFLRLWEHEHAPLALHVPHLLKYVLSPVDSQFERLDVESHGIEVDGIAELWYESHETMALAAGSEEMKKLRAHGAQIIGQITNCLTREIEIMNHQIV
;
A
#
# COMPACT_ATOMS: atom_id res chain seq x y z
N MET A 1 -11.91 8.23 -10.67
CA MET A 1 -11.22 7.12 -9.99
C MET A 1 -10.47 7.65 -8.77
N ILE A 2 -10.51 6.93 -7.69
CA ILE A 2 -9.82 7.30 -6.46
C ILE A 2 -8.79 6.23 -6.09
N LYS A 3 -7.79 6.62 -5.31
CA LYS A 3 -6.71 5.75 -4.92
C LYS A 3 -6.45 5.85 -3.42
N SER A 4 -6.39 4.70 -2.76
CA SER A 4 -5.88 4.59 -1.39
C SER A 4 -4.38 4.32 -1.47
N LEU A 5 -3.60 5.11 -0.75
CA LEU A 5 -2.14 4.94 -0.66
C LEU A 5 -1.79 4.66 0.79
N SER A 6 -1.07 3.58 1.02
CA SER A 6 -0.68 3.16 2.37
C SER A 6 0.84 3.13 2.47
N ILE A 7 1.36 3.80 3.48
CA ILE A 7 2.78 3.79 3.81
C ILE A 7 2.96 2.81 4.97
N LEU A 8 3.78 1.78 4.76
CA LEU A 8 3.86 0.63 5.66
C LEU A 8 5.24 0.51 6.30
N SER A 9 5.22 0.28 7.62
CA SER A 9 6.41 -0.13 8.36
C SER A 9 6.16 -1.51 8.95
N ARG A 10 7.14 -2.40 8.84
CA ARG A 10 7.04 -3.78 9.31
C ARG A 10 6.91 -3.85 10.83
N ARG A 11 6.43 -4.99 11.33
CA ARG A 11 6.53 -5.31 12.74
C ARG A 11 8.00 -5.48 13.13
N LYS A 12 8.33 -5.11 14.35
CA LYS A 12 9.72 -5.10 14.85
C LYS A 12 10.38 -6.49 14.88
N ASN A 13 9.58 -7.55 14.96
CA ASN A 13 10.08 -8.93 14.97
C ASN A 13 10.40 -9.47 13.57
N LEU A 14 10.14 -8.70 12.54
CA LEU A 14 10.43 -9.07 11.15
C LEU A 14 11.59 -8.26 10.61
N SER A 15 12.47 -8.89 9.83
CA SER A 15 13.41 -8.15 9.01
C SER A 15 12.69 -7.53 7.83
N HIS A 16 13.30 -6.54 7.21
CA HIS A 16 12.77 -5.92 5.98
C HIS A 16 12.55 -6.98 4.89
N GLU A 17 13.50 -7.87 4.70
CA GLU A 17 13.43 -8.93 3.68
C GLU A 17 12.29 -9.93 3.96
N GLU A 18 12.12 -10.33 5.23
CA GLU A 18 11.02 -11.20 5.63
C GLU A 18 9.67 -10.53 5.41
N PHE A 19 9.56 -9.24 5.76
CA PHE A 19 8.35 -8.47 5.54
C PHE A 19 8.01 -8.44 4.04
N LEU A 20 8.98 -8.11 3.19
CA LEU A 20 8.74 -8.04 1.74
C LEU A 20 8.29 -9.39 1.16
N ARG A 21 8.89 -10.48 1.63
CA ARG A 21 8.52 -11.83 1.19
C ARG A 21 7.08 -12.16 1.58
N LEU A 22 6.72 -11.94 2.83
CA LEU A 22 5.37 -12.20 3.34
C LEU A 22 4.34 -11.30 2.65
N TRP A 23 4.69 -10.05 2.44
CA TRP A 23 3.83 -9.05 1.82
C TRP A 23 3.49 -9.41 0.37
N GLU A 24 4.50 -9.74 -0.42
CA GLU A 24 4.33 -10.08 -1.83
C GLU A 24 3.68 -11.46 -2.05
N HIS A 25 4.15 -12.47 -1.32
CA HIS A 25 3.79 -13.86 -1.62
C HIS A 25 2.62 -14.41 -0.80
N GLU A 26 2.35 -13.86 0.38
CA GLU A 26 1.26 -14.33 1.23
C GLU A 26 0.14 -13.31 1.40
N HIS A 27 0.48 -12.03 1.52
CA HIS A 27 -0.51 -10.98 1.73
C HIS A 27 -1.17 -10.54 0.42
N ALA A 28 -0.38 -10.15 -0.56
CA ALA A 28 -0.89 -9.60 -1.82
C ALA A 28 -1.88 -10.52 -2.55
N PRO A 29 -1.68 -11.85 -2.60
CA PRO A 29 -2.65 -12.72 -3.27
C PRO A 29 -4.05 -12.66 -2.69
N LEU A 30 -4.20 -12.32 -1.42
CA LEU A 30 -5.51 -12.17 -0.79
C LEU A 30 -6.32 -11.02 -1.39
N ALA A 31 -5.64 -10.02 -1.96
CA ALA A 31 -6.29 -8.87 -2.58
C ALA A 31 -6.96 -9.22 -3.92
N LEU A 32 -6.57 -10.32 -4.57
CA LEU A 32 -7.11 -10.72 -5.86
C LEU A 32 -8.62 -10.98 -5.83
N HIS A 33 -9.16 -11.28 -4.67
CA HIS A 33 -10.57 -11.63 -4.51
C HIS A 33 -11.40 -10.48 -3.91
N VAL A 34 -10.79 -9.35 -3.61
CA VAL A 34 -11.50 -8.18 -3.06
C VAL A 34 -12.38 -7.58 -4.15
N PRO A 35 -13.72 -7.52 -3.93
CA PRO A 35 -14.62 -6.96 -4.92
C PRO A 35 -14.38 -5.46 -5.09
N HIS A 36 -14.62 -4.95 -6.29
CA HIS A 36 -14.49 -3.53 -6.64
C HIS A 36 -13.07 -2.97 -6.63
N LEU A 37 -12.07 -3.77 -6.27
CA LEU A 37 -10.68 -3.36 -6.37
C LEU A 37 -10.24 -3.47 -7.83
N LEU A 38 -9.89 -2.34 -8.45
CA LEU A 38 -9.57 -2.27 -9.87
C LEU A 38 -8.09 -2.49 -10.17
N LYS A 39 -7.24 -2.03 -9.28
CA LYS A 39 -5.79 -2.12 -9.45
C LYS A 39 -5.14 -2.12 -8.09
N TYR A 40 -4.11 -2.93 -7.94
CA TYR A 40 -3.34 -3.04 -6.71
C TYR A 40 -1.87 -3.09 -7.06
N VAL A 41 -1.10 -2.17 -6.51
CA VAL A 41 0.34 -2.06 -6.76
C VAL A 41 1.08 -2.04 -5.44
N LEU A 42 2.11 -2.87 -5.35
CA LEU A 42 3.06 -2.86 -4.25
C LEU A 42 4.35 -2.19 -4.73
N SER A 43 4.85 -1.27 -3.93
CA SER A 43 6.16 -0.65 -4.16
C SER A 43 7.06 -0.94 -2.97
N PRO A 44 7.88 -2.00 -3.03
CA PRO A 44 8.89 -2.25 -2.00
C PRO A 44 9.85 -1.08 -1.94
N VAL A 45 10.21 -0.65 -0.73
CA VAL A 45 11.18 0.42 -0.57
C VAL A 45 12.58 -0.19 -0.53
N ASP A 46 13.39 0.12 -1.52
CA ASP A 46 14.77 -0.35 -1.59
C ASP A 46 15.67 0.44 -0.66
N SER A 47 15.48 1.75 -0.61
CA SER A 47 16.22 2.63 0.27
C SER A 47 15.45 3.93 0.49
N GLN A 48 15.73 4.60 1.60
CA GLN A 48 15.22 5.93 1.88
C GLN A 48 16.38 6.91 1.76
N PHE A 49 16.08 8.09 1.26
CA PHE A 49 17.05 9.17 1.17
C PHE A 49 16.44 10.47 1.67
N GLU A 50 17.28 11.39 2.11
CA GLU A 50 16.85 12.67 2.65
C GLU A 50 17.19 13.81 1.69
N ARG A 51 16.36 14.83 1.70
CA ARG A 51 16.72 16.12 1.12
C ARG A 51 17.48 16.90 2.18
N LEU A 52 18.49 17.66 1.74
CA LEU A 52 19.30 18.45 2.67
C LEU A 52 18.60 19.73 3.15
N ASP A 53 17.58 20.16 2.42
CA ASP A 53 16.90 21.44 2.62
C ASP A 53 15.52 21.31 3.27
N VAL A 54 15.01 20.08 3.44
CA VAL A 54 13.69 19.82 4.03
C VAL A 54 13.81 18.66 5.02
N GLU A 55 13.25 18.84 6.20
CA GLU A 55 13.27 17.84 7.25
C GLU A 55 12.43 16.61 6.87
N SER A 56 12.93 15.44 7.18
CA SER A 56 12.23 14.19 6.94
C SER A 56 11.19 13.93 8.03
N HIS A 57 10.18 13.08 7.72
CA HIS A 57 9.22 12.64 8.74
C HIS A 57 9.84 11.73 9.80
N GLY A 58 11.05 11.23 9.56
CA GLY A 58 11.79 10.41 10.55
C GLY A 58 11.23 9.01 10.76
N ILE A 59 10.47 8.47 9.80
CA ILE A 59 9.92 7.12 9.89
C ILE A 59 10.67 6.16 8.97
N GLU A 60 10.76 4.90 9.36
CA GLU A 60 11.27 3.85 8.51
C GLU A 60 10.11 3.28 7.70
N VAL A 61 10.26 3.23 6.37
CA VAL A 61 9.24 2.75 5.46
C VAL A 61 9.72 1.50 4.74
N ASP A 62 8.96 0.43 4.85
CA ASP A 62 9.28 -0.84 4.18
C ASP A 62 8.59 -0.98 2.84
N GLY A 63 7.42 -0.40 2.67
CA GLY A 63 6.69 -0.51 1.43
C GLY A 63 5.56 0.50 1.32
N ILE A 64 5.11 0.69 0.08
CA ILE A 64 3.96 1.53 -0.23
C ILE A 64 2.97 0.69 -1.03
N ALA A 65 1.72 0.67 -0.60
CA ALA A 65 0.65 -0.04 -1.29
C ALA A 65 -0.32 0.97 -1.88
N GLU A 66 -0.76 0.71 -3.10
CA GLU A 66 -1.73 1.57 -3.78
C GLU A 66 -2.88 0.72 -4.29
N LEU A 67 -4.11 1.15 -3.97
CA LEU A 67 -5.34 0.46 -4.34
C LEU A 67 -6.28 1.44 -5.03
N TRP A 68 -6.73 1.10 -6.24
CA TRP A 68 -7.61 1.95 -7.03
C TRP A 68 -9.05 1.44 -7.02
N TYR A 69 -9.99 2.37 -6.89
CA TYR A 69 -11.43 2.13 -6.92
C TYR A 69 -12.08 3.12 -7.87
N GLU A 70 -13.23 2.75 -8.42
CA GLU A 70 -13.97 3.63 -9.32
C GLU A 70 -14.50 4.87 -8.59
N SER A 71 -15.02 4.68 -7.36
CA SER A 71 -15.67 5.73 -6.58
C SER A 71 -15.56 5.49 -5.09
N HIS A 72 -15.95 6.48 -4.30
CA HIS A 72 -16.07 6.33 -2.85
C HIS A 72 -17.06 5.23 -2.46
N GLU A 73 -18.13 5.08 -3.23
CA GLU A 73 -19.16 4.07 -2.97
C GLU A 73 -18.62 2.66 -3.17
N THR A 74 -17.92 2.42 -4.28
CA THR A 74 -17.32 1.10 -4.55
C THR A 74 -16.21 0.79 -3.56
N MET A 75 -15.45 1.79 -3.14
CA MET A 75 -14.44 1.62 -2.08
C MET A 75 -15.09 1.19 -0.76
N ALA A 76 -16.23 1.79 -0.40
CA ALA A 76 -16.96 1.42 0.81
C ALA A 76 -17.48 -0.02 0.74
N LEU A 77 -17.98 -0.43 -0.43
CA LEU A 77 -18.42 -1.82 -0.64
C LEU A 77 -17.26 -2.80 -0.50
N ALA A 78 -16.10 -2.47 -1.08
CA ALA A 78 -14.89 -3.28 -0.95
C ALA A 78 -14.48 -3.40 0.52
N ALA A 79 -14.49 -2.29 1.25
CA ALA A 79 -14.08 -2.25 2.66
C ALA A 79 -14.96 -3.14 3.56
N GLY A 80 -16.22 -3.30 3.22
CA GLY A 80 -17.16 -4.13 3.98
C GLY A 80 -17.14 -5.61 3.59
N SER A 81 -16.37 -6.00 2.58
CA SER A 81 -16.34 -7.38 2.10
C SER A 81 -15.58 -8.30 3.05
N GLU A 82 -15.93 -9.59 3.03
CA GLU A 82 -15.22 -10.61 3.80
C GLU A 82 -13.77 -10.75 3.32
N GLU A 83 -13.54 -10.60 2.02
CA GLU A 83 -12.23 -10.68 1.40
C GLU A 83 -11.31 -9.57 1.90
N MET A 84 -11.82 -8.36 2.04
CA MET A 84 -11.05 -7.24 2.61
C MET A 84 -10.74 -7.46 4.09
N LYS A 85 -11.68 -8.05 4.84
CA LYS A 85 -11.45 -8.38 6.24
C LYS A 85 -10.31 -9.37 6.40
N LYS A 86 -10.25 -10.38 5.53
CA LYS A 86 -9.15 -11.36 5.52
C LYS A 86 -7.83 -10.70 5.17
N LEU A 87 -7.84 -9.84 4.18
CA LEU A 87 -6.65 -9.09 3.77
C LEU A 87 -6.11 -8.25 4.93
N ARG A 88 -6.98 -7.51 5.61
CA ARG A 88 -6.61 -6.67 6.75
C ARG A 88 -6.12 -7.48 7.93
N ALA A 89 -6.75 -8.60 8.21
CA ALA A 89 -6.36 -9.48 9.30
C ALA A 89 -4.94 -10.03 9.09
N HIS A 90 -4.63 -10.43 7.87
CA HIS A 90 -3.27 -10.86 7.51
C HIS A 90 -2.29 -9.69 7.63
N GLY A 91 -2.67 -8.52 7.12
CA GLY A 91 -1.85 -7.30 7.21
C GLY A 91 -1.45 -6.97 8.64
N ALA A 92 -2.39 -7.10 9.57
CA ALA A 92 -2.13 -6.83 10.99
C ALA A 92 -1.06 -7.74 11.61
N GLN A 93 -0.78 -8.88 10.99
CA GLN A 93 0.25 -9.80 11.48
C GLN A 93 1.66 -9.38 11.07
N ILE A 94 1.81 -8.61 10.01
CA ILE A 94 3.13 -8.24 9.48
C ILE A 94 3.41 -6.74 9.51
N ILE A 95 2.37 -5.90 9.57
CA ILE A 95 2.49 -4.44 9.57
C ILE A 95 2.52 -3.93 11.00
N GLY A 96 3.58 -3.20 11.34
CA GLY A 96 3.73 -2.57 12.65
C GLY A 96 3.15 -1.18 12.72
N GLN A 97 3.30 -0.39 11.65
CA GLN A 97 2.73 0.95 11.53
C GLN A 97 2.25 1.17 10.11
N ILE A 98 1.17 1.94 9.99
CA ILE A 98 0.58 2.24 8.68
C ILE A 98 0.03 3.67 8.68
N THR A 99 0.23 4.37 7.57
CA THR A 99 -0.44 5.63 7.29
C THR A 99 -1.22 5.46 6.00
N ASN A 100 -2.53 5.68 6.07
CA ASN A 100 -3.42 5.56 4.92
C ASN A 100 -3.83 6.95 4.45
N CYS A 101 -3.72 7.19 3.16
CA CYS A 101 -4.14 8.43 2.53
C CYS A 101 -5.09 8.12 1.38
N LEU A 102 -6.20 8.85 1.32
CA LEU A 102 -7.06 8.83 0.16
C LEU A 102 -6.58 9.92 -0.78
N THR A 103 -6.24 9.53 -2.01
CA THR A 103 -5.62 10.44 -2.97
C THR A 103 -6.34 10.40 -4.31
N ARG A 104 -6.07 11.40 -5.12
CA ARG A 104 -6.42 11.43 -6.54
C ARG A 104 -5.16 11.84 -7.30
N GLU A 105 -5.02 11.35 -8.51
CA GLU A 105 -3.86 11.67 -9.32
C GLU A 105 -4.14 12.90 -10.18
N ILE A 106 -3.14 13.76 -10.29
CA ILE A 106 -3.14 14.88 -11.23
C ILE A 106 -1.90 14.68 -12.08
N GLU A 107 -2.09 14.27 -13.33
CA GLU A 107 -0.97 14.05 -14.23
C GLU A 107 -0.51 15.39 -14.80
N ILE A 108 0.73 15.74 -14.51
CA ILE A 108 1.35 16.98 -15.00
C ILE A 108 2.12 16.72 -16.29
N MET A 109 2.75 15.56 -16.37
CA MET A 109 3.59 15.20 -17.50
C MET A 109 3.67 13.68 -17.62
N ASN A 110 3.66 13.18 -18.84
CA ASN A 110 3.84 11.77 -19.12
C ASN A 110 4.56 11.63 -20.47
N HIS A 111 5.88 11.54 -20.41
CA HIS A 111 6.70 11.29 -21.60
C HIS A 111 6.91 9.78 -21.75
N GLN A 112 6.56 9.24 -22.91
CA GLN A 112 6.79 7.84 -23.21
C GLN A 112 8.28 7.59 -23.47
N ILE A 113 8.78 6.49 -22.92
CA ILE A 113 10.12 6.00 -23.23
C ILE A 113 10.01 5.23 -24.54
N VAL A 114 10.82 5.61 -25.53
CA VAL A 114 10.81 5.02 -26.88
C VAL A 114 11.98 4.03 -27.00
#